data_4dbc34f3c355a2cc8873ee4943717f22
#
_entry.id   4dbc34f3c355a2cc8873ee4943717f22
#
_cell.length_a   1.000
_cell.length_b   1.000
_cell.length_c   1.000
_cell.angle_alpha   90.00
_cell.angle_beta   90.00
_cell.angle_gamma   90.00
#
_symmetry.space_group_name_H-M   'P 1'
#
loop_
_entity.id
_entity.type
_entity.pdbx_description
1 polymer ?
#
loop_
_entity_poly.entity_id
_entity_poly.type
_entity_poly.pdbx_seq_one_letter_code
_entity_poly.pdbx_strand_id
1 'polypeptide(L)'
;QLGRYRMRGMALMKKIPTFDDLVFLPGTLTRFVIEGYREKCETKTVIGPRCENPIELDIPVYITGMSFGALSYEAKTALARGATMAGSATCSGEGGMIPDERRYSEKWFYQCIQSRYGFNPHHAQLADGIEVFIGQGQKVGMGGHLMGQKVTDQVAEMRSLPSGIDQRSPARHPDWLGPDDLALKVEELRQLTKNKVPIQLKLGASKVYDDVRMAAKCDPDSIYLDGMEGSTGAGPHIAAANTGIPGIAAIREARRAIDDVGKTGKVTLIYAGGVRDGADMAKALALGADAIAIGTGSMIALNCNKDIPEANFEKEMGVKAGECYHCHTGRCPVGVATQDPKLRARLNPDDAAIRVYNYLHSMTLEAQLLARACGKTNIHSLEPEDLAALTSEASALAKVCLLYTSDAADDCRC
;
A
#
# COMPACT_ATOMS: atom_id res chain seq x y z
N GLN A 1 -15.66 -4.36 -24.92
CA GLN A 1 -16.32 -3.82 -23.74
C GLN A 1 -15.33 -3.84 -22.58
N LEU A 2 -14.98 -2.67 -22.10
CA LEU A 2 -14.22 -2.52 -20.87
C LEU A 2 -15.03 -3.14 -19.73
N GLY A 3 -14.48 -4.12 -19.04
CA GLY A 3 -15.15 -4.77 -17.91
C GLY A 3 -15.59 -3.77 -16.85
N ARG A 4 -16.47 -4.16 -15.96
CA ARG A 4 -16.88 -3.31 -14.84
C ARG A 4 -15.70 -3.08 -13.92
N TYR A 5 -15.48 -1.83 -13.53
CA TYR A 5 -14.45 -1.45 -12.58
C TYR A 5 -15.03 -1.45 -11.17
N ARG A 6 -14.29 -1.97 -10.20
CA ARG A 6 -14.70 -1.98 -8.79
C ARG A 6 -13.60 -1.45 -7.90
N MET A 7 -13.96 -0.66 -6.90
CA MET A 7 -13.06 -0.21 -5.84
C MET A 7 -12.68 -1.32 -4.86
N ARG A 8 -13.52 -2.33 -4.75
CA ARG A 8 -13.33 -3.39 -3.75
C ARG A 8 -12.48 -4.50 -4.30
N GLY A 9 -11.55 -4.97 -3.46
CA GLY A 9 -10.74 -6.14 -3.72
C GLY A 9 -11.56 -7.39 -3.94
N MET A 10 -10.91 -8.36 -4.54
CA MET A 10 -11.50 -9.64 -4.85
C MET A 10 -11.98 -10.44 -3.64
N ALA A 11 -11.42 -10.17 -2.46
CA ALA A 11 -11.86 -10.73 -1.19
C ALA A 11 -13.37 -10.64 -0.96
N LEU A 12 -14.04 -9.72 -1.66
CA LEU A 12 -15.49 -9.56 -1.60
C LEU A 12 -16.27 -10.44 -2.59
N MET A 13 -15.61 -11.01 -3.57
CA MET A 13 -16.22 -11.85 -4.61
C MET A 13 -16.07 -13.34 -4.32
N LYS A 14 -14.99 -13.71 -3.64
CA LYS A 14 -14.70 -15.08 -3.22
C LYS A 14 -14.35 -15.08 -1.75
N LYS A 15 -14.80 -16.08 -1.03
CA LYS A 15 -14.37 -16.31 0.35
C LYS A 15 -12.91 -16.82 0.29
N ILE A 16 -12.01 -16.02 0.75
CA ILE A 16 -10.58 -16.35 0.88
C ILE A 16 -10.14 -16.09 2.31
N PRO A 17 -9.16 -16.80 2.84
CA PRO A 17 -8.55 -16.46 4.13
C PRO A 17 -7.93 -15.06 4.12
N THR A 18 -8.18 -14.30 5.17
CA THR A 18 -7.74 -12.92 5.36
C THR A 18 -7.12 -12.73 6.75
N PHE A 19 -6.76 -11.52 7.11
CA PHE A 19 -6.31 -11.21 8.48
C PHE A 19 -7.39 -11.48 9.53
N ASP A 20 -8.69 -11.54 9.17
CA ASP A 20 -9.77 -11.89 10.09
C ASP A 20 -9.72 -13.36 10.56
N ASP A 21 -9.04 -14.22 9.80
CA ASP A 21 -8.83 -15.64 10.14
C ASP A 21 -7.62 -15.87 11.06
N LEU A 22 -6.97 -14.82 11.53
CA LEU A 22 -5.85 -14.86 12.45
C LEU A 22 -6.19 -14.12 13.75
N VAL A 23 -5.65 -14.60 14.87
CA VAL A 23 -5.77 -13.95 16.19
C VAL A 23 -4.40 -13.87 16.85
N PHE A 24 -4.21 -12.88 17.73
CA PHE A 24 -3.03 -12.83 18.59
C PHE A 24 -3.16 -13.75 19.79
N LEU A 25 -2.04 -14.26 20.29
CA LEU A 25 -1.89 -15.04 21.51
C LEU A 25 -1.21 -14.16 22.58
N PRO A 26 -1.96 -13.31 23.30
CA PRO A 26 -1.39 -12.42 24.30
C PRO A 26 -0.83 -13.19 25.51
N GLY A 27 0.10 -12.57 26.22
CA GLY A 27 0.68 -13.14 27.41
C GLY A 27 -0.29 -13.18 28.60
N THR A 28 -0.24 -14.28 29.37
CA THR A 28 -0.96 -14.41 30.64
C THR A 28 0.03 -14.74 31.77
N LEU A 29 0.69 -15.90 31.66
CA LEU A 29 1.72 -16.35 32.60
C LEU A 29 3.04 -16.69 31.91
N THR A 30 2.95 -17.16 30.66
CA THR A 30 4.12 -17.60 29.87
C THR A 30 4.90 -16.45 29.26
N ARG A 31 4.28 -15.26 29.14
CA ARG A 31 4.90 -14.03 28.65
C ARG A 31 4.59 -12.87 29.59
N PHE A 32 5.58 -12.00 29.80
CA PHE A 32 5.41 -10.78 30.56
C PHE A 32 4.79 -9.70 29.68
N VAL A 33 3.56 -9.28 29.99
CA VAL A 33 2.87 -8.20 29.25
C VAL A 33 3.47 -6.84 29.59
N ILE A 34 3.49 -5.93 28.62
CA ILE A 34 4.04 -4.60 28.77
C ILE A 34 2.96 -3.64 29.28
N GLU A 35 3.26 -2.91 30.37
CA GLU A 35 2.33 -1.95 30.97
C GLU A 35 2.25 -0.66 30.16
N GLY A 36 1.14 -0.47 29.45
CA GLY A 36 0.95 0.62 28.49
C GLY A 36 1.02 2.03 29.05
N TYR A 37 0.81 2.19 30.38
CA TYR A 37 0.91 3.49 31.05
C TYR A 37 2.34 3.90 31.42
N ARG A 38 3.27 2.96 31.45
CA ARG A 38 4.63 3.18 31.96
C ARG A 38 5.70 2.86 30.93
N GLU A 39 5.41 1.99 30.00
CA GLU A 39 6.39 1.44 29.06
C GLU A 39 6.04 1.78 27.63
N LYS A 40 7.03 2.27 26.90
CA LYS A 40 6.89 2.57 25.48
C LYS A 40 6.88 1.28 24.66
N CYS A 41 6.19 1.33 23.53
CA CYS A 41 6.36 0.38 22.45
C CYS A 41 6.82 1.16 21.22
N GLU A 42 8.03 0.88 20.76
CA GLU A 42 8.64 1.60 19.64
C GLU A 42 7.94 1.26 18.33
N THR A 43 7.81 2.28 17.47
CA THR A 43 7.12 2.17 16.16
C THR A 43 7.96 2.67 15.01
N LYS A 44 9.13 3.27 15.30
CA LYS A 44 10.01 3.82 14.26
C LYS A 44 10.36 2.74 13.23
N THR A 45 10.20 3.07 11.96
CA THR A 45 10.39 2.17 10.84
C THR A 45 11.36 2.79 9.84
N VAL A 46 12.34 2.03 9.38
CA VAL A 46 13.35 2.51 8.45
C VAL A 46 13.23 1.76 7.13
N ILE A 47 13.00 2.49 6.04
CA ILE A 47 12.98 1.95 4.68
C ILE A 47 14.32 2.26 4.01
N GLY A 48 14.98 1.21 3.51
CA GLY A 48 16.28 1.34 2.87
C GLY A 48 17.42 1.64 3.86
N PRO A 49 17.64 0.84 4.91
CA PRO A 49 18.63 1.12 5.98
C PRO A 49 20.08 1.17 5.48
N ARG A 50 20.35 0.73 4.25
CA ARG A 50 21.69 0.78 3.63
C ARG A 50 21.99 2.12 2.91
N CYS A 51 20.97 2.95 2.69
CA CYS A 51 21.10 4.20 1.98
C CYS A 51 21.75 5.29 2.85
N GLU A 52 22.39 6.28 2.22
CA GLU A 52 22.87 7.48 2.91
C GLU A 52 21.73 8.25 3.57
N ASN A 53 20.59 8.37 2.88
CA ASN A 53 19.38 9.01 3.35
C ASN A 53 18.21 7.99 3.34
N PRO A 54 18.12 7.11 4.33
CA PRO A 54 16.98 6.19 4.45
C PRO A 54 15.69 6.97 4.73
N ILE A 55 14.54 6.40 4.38
CA ILE A 55 13.25 6.96 4.79
C ILE A 55 12.93 6.46 6.20
N GLU A 56 13.00 7.36 7.16
CA GLU A 56 12.66 7.07 8.56
C GLU A 56 11.22 7.51 8.84
N LEU A 57 10.36 6.55 9.15
CA LEU A 57 8.96 6.79 9.54
C LEU A 57 8.83 6.71 11.06
N ASP A 58 8.01 7.58 11.64
CA ASP A 58 7.69 7.51 13.08
C ASP A 58 6.70 6.39 13.39
N ILE A 59 5.97 5.93 12.37
CA ILE A 59 4.96 4.87 12.42
C ILE A 59 5.18 3.84 11.31
N PRO A 60 4.79 2.57 11.47
CA PRO A 60 5.09 1.50 10.50
C PRO A 60 4.18 1.50 9.28
N VAL A 61 3.50 2.60 8.99
CA VAL A 61 2.54 2.70 7.89
C VAL A 61 2.71 3.99 7.09
N TYR A 62 2.59 3.90 5.75
CA TYR A 62 2.58 5.06 4.88
C TYR A 62 1.51 4.97 3.78
N ILE A 63 1.26 6.06 3.07
CA ILE A 63 0.23 6.14 2.03
C ILE A 63 0.81 5.72 0.68
N THR A 64 0.21 4.70 0.08
CA THR A 64 0.63 4.16 -1.24
C THR A 64 0.44 5.16 -2.38
N GLY A 65 1.12 4.91 -3.50
CA GLY A 65 1.00 5.72 -4.71
C GLY A 65 -0.42 5.73 -5.29
N MET A 66 -1.01 6.91 -5.31
CA MET A 66 -2.30 7.19 -5.94
C MET A 66 -2.16 8.47 -6.76
N SER A 67 -2.30 8.32 -8.10
CA SER A 67 -1.95 9.38 -9.04
C SER A 67 -2.88 10.60 -8.97
N PHE A 68 -2.32 11.77 -9.24
CA PHE A 68 -3.13 12.92 -9.65
C PHE A 68 -3.80 12.66 -11.01
N GLY A 69 -5.05 13.02 -11.12
CA GLY A 69 -5.91 12.59 -12.22
C GLY A 69 -6.83 11.46 -11.79
N ALA A 70 -6.31 10.39 -11.14
CA ALA A 70 -7.13 9.43 -10.43
C ALA A 70 -7.75 10.05 -9.16
N LEU A 71 -6.93 10.71 -8.35
CA LEU A 71 -7.39 11.54 -7.23
C LEU A 71 -7.42 13.03 -7.60
N SER A 72 -8.22 13.79 -6.88
CA SER A 72 -8.25 15.25 -6.96
C SER A 72 -7.00 15.87 -6.35
N TYR A 73 -6.77 17.14 -6.67
CA TYR A 73 -5.71 17.95 -6.09
C TYR A 73 -5.86 18.09 -4.56
N GLU A 74 -7.09 18.32 -4.11
CA GLU A 74 -7.46 18.44 -2.69
C GLU A 74 -7.18 17.15 -1.94
N ALA A 75 -7.50 16.00 -2.55
CA ALA A 75 -7.21 14.70 -1.96
C ALA A 75 -5.70 14.45 -1.83
N LYS A 76 -4.93 14.73 -2.88
CA LYS A 76 -3.46 14.59 -2.85
C LYS A 76 -2.82 15.48 -1.79
N THR A 77 -3.26 16.73 -1.71
CA THR A 77 -2.78 17.70 -0.71
C THR A 77 -3.11 17.27 0.71
N ALA A 78 -4.34 16.78 0.94
CA ALA A 78 -4.77 16.32 2.26
C ALA A 78 -3.98 15.07 2.71
N LEU A 79 -3.75 14.13 1.80
CA LEU A 79 -2.94 12.93 2.08
C LEU A 79 -1.51 13.29 2.45
N ALA A 80 -0.88 14.20 1.68
CA ALA A 80 0.49 14.66 1.94
C ALA A 80 0.63 15.30 3.34
N ARG A 81 -0.28 16.22 3.67
CA ARG A 81 -0.29 16.92 4.96
C ARG A 81 -0.58 15.98 6.13
N GLY A 82 -1.59 15.12 5.99
CA GLY A 82 -1.95 14.16 7.04
C GLY A 82 -0.85 13.13 7.31
N ALA A 83 -0.18 12.65 6.26
CA ALA A 83 0.97 11.75 6.39
C ALA A 83 2.15 12.43 7.09
N THR A 84 2.50 13.66 6.69
CA THR A 84 3.57 14.44 7.33
C THR A 84 3.28 14.69 8.80
N MET A 85 2.04 15.06 9.16
CA MET A 85 1.63 15.21 10.57
C MET A 85 1.83 13.94 11.39
N ALA A 86 1.71 12.77 10.76
CA ALA A 86 1.90 11.46 11.40
C ALA A 86 3.37 10.97 11.35
N GLY A 87 4.32 11.75 10.85
CA GLY A 87 5.70 11.32 10.64
C GLY A 87 5.83 10.19 9.61
N SER A 88 4.89 10.12 8.67
CA SER A 88 4.77 9.10 7.64
C SER A 88 5.17 9.63 6.26
N ALA A 89 5.03 8.80 5.22
CA ALA A 89 5.37 9.12 3.84
C ALA A 89 4.17 9.03 2.89
N THR A 90 4.33 9.62 1.71
CA THR A 90 3.41 9.45 0.58
C THR A 90 4.17 9.04 -0.69
N CYS A 91 3.42 8.68 -1.73
CA CYS A 91 3.96 8.36 -3.05
C CYS A 91 3.18 9.11 -4.13
N SER A 92 3.89 9.60 -5.16
CA SER A 92 3.27 10.34 -6.27
C SER A 92 2.17 9.53 -6.96
N GLY A 93 2.35 8.23 -7.06
CA GLY A 93 1.57 7.41 -7.98
C GLY A 93 1.93 7.70 -9.44
N GLU A 94 1.15 7.11 -10.34
CA GLU A 94 1.38 7.21 -11.78
C GLU A 94 1.19 8.65 -12.29
N GLY A 95 2.11 9.12 -13.11
CA GLY A 95 1.90 10.31 -13.96
C GLY A 95 2.60 11.59 -13.55
N GLY A 96 3.51 11.56 -12.59
CA GLY A 96 4.36 12.71 -12.30
C GLY A 96 4.13 13.34 -10.92
N MET A 97 4.79 14.45 -10.68
CA MET A 97 4.81 15.19 -9.42
C MET A 97 3.82 16.36 -9.45
N ILE A 98 3.03 16.51 -8.41
CA ILE A 98 2.36 17.76 -8.11
C ILE A 98 3.26 18.57 -7.16
N PRO A 99 3.63 19.82 -7.50
CA PRO A 99 4.51 20.62 -6.65
C PRO A 99 4.03 20.77 -5.22
N ASP A 100 2.74 20.97 -4.99
CA ASP A 100 2.19 21.11 -3.65
C ASP A 100 2.18 19.79 -2.87
N GLU A 101 1.94 18.64 -3.52
CA GLU A 101 2.11 17.35 -2.85
C GLU A 101 3.54 17.19 -2.33
N ARG A 102 4.53 17.45 -3.18
CA ARG A 102 5.95 17.38 -2.78
C ARG A 102 6.28 18.37 -1.66
N ARG A 103 5.77 19.60 -1.74
CA ARG A 103 5.99 20.63 -0.72
C ARG A 103 5.43 20.25 0.65
N TYR A 104 4.29 19.57 0.69
CA TYR A 104 3.64 19.14 1.93
C TYR A 104 4.06 17.75 2.42
N SER A 105 4.74 16.97 1.60
CA SER A 105 5.28 15.66 1.99
C SER A 105 6.71 15.81 2.49
N GLU A 106 6.92 15.62 3.79
CA GLU A 106 8.28 15.58 4.35
C GLU A 106 9.07 14.39 3.81
N LYS A 107 8.39 13.27 3.61
CA LYS A 107 8.92 12.01 3.08
C LYS A 107 8.08 11.57 1.89
N TRP A 108 8.72 11.44 0.72
CA TRP A 108 7.99 11.27 -0.53
C TRP A 108 8.68 10.31 -1.50
N PHE A 109 7.91 9.30 -1.97
CA PHE A 109 8.34 8.42 -3.06
C PHE A 109 7.89 8.97 -4.41
N TYR A 110 8.80 8.98 -5.38
CA TYR A 110 8.49 9.29 -6.76
C TYR A 110 8.39 8.00 -7.58
N GLN A 111 7.24 7.81 -8.26
CA GLN A 111 6.97 6.55 -8.94
C GLN A 111 7.47 6.56 -10.39
N CYS A 112 8.28 5.55 -10.74
CA CYS A 112 8.71 5.24 -12.09
C CYS A 112 7.81 4.13 -12.64
N ILE A 113 6.97 4.45 -13.62
CA ILE A 113 5.95 3.57 -14.20
C ILE A 113 6.31 3.10 -15.61
N GLN A 114 5.59 2.10 -16.12
CA GLN A 114 5.82 1.51 -17.44
C GLN A 114 5.70 2.53 -18.58
N SER A 115 4.72 3.43 -18.52
CA SER A 115 4.49 4.45 -19.55
C SER A 115 5.48 5.61 -19.54
N ARG A 116 6.19 5.84 -18.44
CA ARG A 116 7.02 7.03 -18.20
C ARG A 116 6.24 8.35 -18.24
N TYR A 117 4.90 8.34 -18.15
CA TYR A 117 4.09 9.56 -18.11
C TYR A 117 4.55 10.48 -16.96
N GLY A 118 4.93 11.71 -17.32
CA GLY A 118 5.41 12.71 -16.36
C GLY A 118 6.70 12.35 -15.62
N PHE A 119 7.37 11.23 -15.94
CA PHE A 119 8.63 10.89 -15.30
C PHE A 119 9.72 11.87 -15.74
N ASN A 120 10.30 12.54 -14.76
CA ASN A 120 11.25 13.62 -14.96
C ASN A 120 12.47 13.43 -14.05
N PRO A 121 13.70 13.38 -14.61
CA PRO A 121 14.93 13.21 -13.83
C PRO A 121 15.10 14.27 -12.73
N HIS A 122 14.72 15.53 -12.98
CA HIS A 122 14.80 16.59 -11.95
C HIS A 122 13.86 16.31 -10.79
N HIS A 123 12.63 15.84 -11.05
CA HIS A 123 11.70 15.44 -9.99
C HIS A 123 12.20 14.23 -9.22
N ALA A 124 12.85 13.26 -9.89
CA ALA A 124 13.44 12.11 -9.26
C ALA A 124 14.54 12.51 -8.25
N GLN A 125 15.33 13.55 -8.57
CA GLN A 125 16.36 14.09 -7.66
C GLN A 125 15.77 14.84 -6.45
N LEU A 126 14.51 15.22 -6.48
CA LEU A 126 13.80 15.83 -5.35
C LEU A 126 13.12 14.80 -4.44
N ALA A 127 13.09 13.53 -4.84
CA ALA A 127 12.42 12.47 -4.10
C ALA A 127 13.27 11.97 -2.93
N ASP A 128 12.62 11.51 -1.88
CA ASP A 128 13.25 10.83 -0.74
C ASP A 128 13.36 9.32 -0.99
N GLY A 129 12.69 8.79 -2.02
CA GLY A 129 12.81 7.43 -2.53
C GLY A 129 12.21 7.30 -3.92
N ILE A 130 12.67 6.33 -4.70
CA ILE A 130 12.12 6.01 -6.03
C ILE A 130 11.39 4.67 -5.95
N GLU A 131 10.12 4.64 -6.41
CA GLU A 131 9.34 3.40 -6.53
C GLU A 131 9.25 2.99 -8.01
N VAL A 132 9.83 1.85 -8.37
CA VAL A 132 9.65 1.23 -9.68
C VAL A 132 8.38 0.38 -9.63
N PHE A 133 7.35 0.80 -10.34
CA PHE A 133 6.07 0.11 -10.36
C PHE A 133 6.07 -1.01 -11.42
N ILE A 134 6.00 -2.26 -10.98
CA ILE A 134 5.92 -3.44 -11.83
C ILE A 134 4.49 -4.00 -11.86
N GLY A 135 3.79 -3.94 -10.73
CA GLY A 135 2.41 -4.41 -10.59
C GLY A 135 1.75 -3.97 -9.30
N GLN A 136 0.48 -4.29 -9.16
CA GLN A 136 -0.31 -4.07 -7.94
C GLN A 136 -1.43 -5.12 -7.81
N GLY A 137 -2.03 -5.24 -6.62
CA GLY A 137 -2.89 -6.32 -6.16
C GLY A 137 -3.93 -6.84 -7.13
N GLN A 138 -4.92 -6.04 -7.52
CA GLN A 138 -6.05 -6.49 -8.34
C GLN A 138 -5.79 -6.58 -9.85
N LYS A 139 -4.67 -6.13 -10.30
CA LYS A 139 -4.33 -6.09 -11.73
C LYS A 139 -2.87 -6.43 -12.01
N VAL A 140 -2.43 -7.54 -11.44
CA VAL A 140 -1.10 -8.09 -11.72
C VAL A 140 -0.94 -8.32 -13.23
N GLY A 141 0.16 -7.86 -13.80
CA GLY A 141 0.44 -8.00 -15.24
C GLY A 141 -0.37 -7.06 -16.14
N MET A 142 -0.96 -6.00 -15.58
CA MET A 142 -1.74 -5.02 -16.32
C MET A 142 -1.23 -3.60 -16.05
N GLY A 143 -1.30 -2.74 -17.07
CA GLY A 143 -0.95 -1.32 -16.95
C GLY A 143 -2.04 -0.48 -16.28
N GLY A 144 -1.71 0.78 -16.00
CA GLY A 144 -2.64 1.79 -15.51
C GLY A 144 -3.65 2.25 -16.57
N HIS A 145 -4.77 2.79 -16.11
CA HIS A 145 -5.80 3.36 -16.98
C HIS A 145 -6.40 4.61 -16.34
N LEU A 146 -6.48 5.70 -17.07
CA LEU A 146 -7.18 6.93 -16.71
C LEU A 146 -8.09 7.33 -17.86
N MET A 147 -9.40 7.45 -17.56
CA MET A 147 -10.41 7.80 -18.55
C MET A 147 -10.28 9.26 -18.99
N GLY A 148 -10.51 9.55 -20.27
CA GLY A 148 -10.33 10.85 -20.87
C GLY A 148 -11.09 12.00 -20.19
N GLN A 149 -12.28 11.75 -19.65
CA GLN A 149 -13.03 12.75 -18.90
C GLN A 149 -12.35 13.21 -17.58
N LYS A 150 -11.32 12.50 -17.11
CA LYS A 150 -10.47 12.88 -15.99
C LYS A 150 -9.13 13.47 -16.41
N VAL A 151 -8.84 13.46 -17.70
CA VAL A 151 -7.59 14.01 -18.25
C VAL A 151 -7.86 15.48 -18.62
N THR A 152 -7.89 16.33 -17.59
CA THR A 152 -7.94 17.80 -17.75
C THR A 152 -6.61 18.34 -18.29
N ASP A 153 -6.57 19.60 -18.71
CA ASP A 153 -5.34 20.24 -19.19
C ASP A 153 -4.22 20.16 -18.17
N GLN A 154 -4.52 20.36 -16.88
CA GLN A 154 -3.52 20.24 -15.79
C GLN A 154 -2.97 18.80 -15.67
N VAL A 155 -3.82 17.78 -15.80
CA VAL A 155 -3.38 16.38 -15.78
C VAL A 155 -2.57 16.04 -17.03
N ALA A 156 -3.00 16.53 -18.17
CA ALA A 156 -2.35 16.33 -19.47
C ALA A 156 -0.95 16.96 -19.50
N GLU A 157 -0.83 18.20 -19.05
CA GLU A 157 0.44 18.91 -18.94
C GLU A 157 1.43 18.15 -18.02
N MET A 158 1.00 17.79 -16.80
CA MET A 158 1.84 17.02 -15.85
C MET A 158 2.32 15.69 -16.44
N ARG A 159 1.47 15.01 -17.21
CA ARG A 159 1.78 13.71 -17.83
C ARG A 159 2.47 13.82 -19.18
N SER A 160 2.60 15.02 -19.75
CA SER A 160 3.09 15.25 -21.10
C SER A 160 2.28 14.51 -22.17
N LEU A 161 0.94 14.60 -22.08
CA LEU A 161 -0.02 13.90 -22.92
C LEU A 161 -1.16 14.83 -23.37
N PRO A 162 -1.89 14.50 -24.45
CA PRO A 162 -3.08 15.25 -24.84
C PRO A 162 -4.19 15.17 -23.80
N SER A 163 -4.93 16.28 -23.60
CA SER A 163 -6.12 16.32 -22.75
C SER A 163 -7.33 15.63 -23.39
N GLY A 164 -8.27 15.19 -22.55
CA GLY A 164 -9.54 14.61 -22.98
C GLY A 164 -9.48 13.20 -23.58
N ILE A 165 -8.30 12.57 -23.64
CA ILE A 165 -8.09 11.24 -24.23
C ILE A 165 -7.78 10.22 -23.15
N ASP A 166 -8.34 9.00 -23.29
CA ASP A 166 -8.02 7.87 -22.42
C ASP A 166 -6.52 7.57 -22.40
N GLN A 167 -5.93 7.52 -21.22
CA GLN A 167 -4.53 7.21 -21.04
C GLN A 167 -4.36 5.79 -20.52
N ARG A 168 -3.54 5.00 -21.21
CA ARG A 168 -3.22 3.62 -20.86
C ARG A 168 -1.72 3.45 -20.74
N SER A 169 -1.27 2.90 -19.62
CA SER A 169 0.10 2.44 -19.47
C SER A 169 0.26 1.04 -20.04
N PRO A 170 1.39 0.72 -20.68
CA PRO A 170 1.69 -0.65 -21.07
C PRO A 170 1.77 -1.57 -19.84
N ALA A 171 1.62 -2.88 -20.07
CA ALA A 171 1.68 -3.87 -19.01
C ALA A 171 3.11 -4.12 -18.49
N ARG A 172 4.12 -3.74 -19.25
CA ARG A 172 5.55 -3.92 -18.92
C ARG A 172 6.35 -2.68 -19.25
N HIS A 173 7.49 -2.55 -18.62
CA HIS A 173 8.44 -1.47 -18.91
C HIS A 173 9.04 -1.63 -20.30
N PRO A 174 9.31 -0.53 -21.03
CA PRO A 174 9.85 -0.60 -22.39
C PRO A 174 11.36 -0.87 -22.43
N ASP A 175 12.06 -0.61 -21.35
CA ASP A 175 13.52 -0.53 -21.26
C ASP A 175 14.15 -1.71 -20.49
N TRP A 176 13.36 -2.73 -20.13
CA TRP A 176 13.89 -3.97 -19.58
C TRP A 176 12.93 -5.16 -19.83
N LEU A 177 13.50 -6.35 -20.03
CA LEU A 177 12.79 -7.58 -20.35
C LEU A 177 12.92 -8.65 -19.28
N GLY A 178 13.97 -8.59 -18.47
CA GLY A 178 14.27 -9.61 -17.48
C GLY A 178 14.97 -9.04 -16.23
N PRO A 179 15.32 -9.89 -15.26
CA PRO A 179 15.94 -9.48 -14.01
C PRO A 179 17.28 -8.76 -14.19
N ASP A 180 18.09 -9.15 -15.17
CA ASP A 180 19.39 -8.53 -15.42
C ASP A 180 19.21 -7.07 -15.88
N ASP A 181 18.27 -6.82 -16.79
CA ASP A 181 17.94 -5.45 -17.21
C ASP A 181 17.31 -4.64 -16.07
N LEU A 182 16.52 -5.29 -15.22
CA LEU A 182 15.93 -4.64 -14.03
C LEU A 182 17.03 -4.23 -13.04
N ALA A 183 18.07 -5.05 -12.86
CA ALA A 183 19.21 -4.68 -12.03
C ALA A 183 19.93 -3.44 -12.59
N LEU A 184 20.12 -3.36 -13.91
CA LEU A 184 20.66 -2.16 -14.57
C LEU A 184 19.75 -0.94 -14.37
N LYS A 185 18.42 -1.10 -14.41
CA LYS A 185 17.47 -0.01 -14.14
C LYS A 185 17.55 0.46 -12.69
N VAL A 186 17.70 -0.43 -11.73
CA VAL A 186 17.90 -0.08 -10.31
C VAL A 186 19.17 0.74 -10.16
N GLU A 187 20.29 0.32 -10.79
CA GLU A 187 21.55 1.05 -10.77
C GLU A 187 21.45 2.43 -11.45
N GLU A 188 20.79 2.52 -12.61
CA GLU A 188 20.51 3.81 -13.27
C GLU A 188 19.79 4.79 -12.34
N LEU A 189 18.75 4.33 -11.63
CA LEU A 189 18.00 5.16 -10.70
C LEU A 189 18.81 5.55 -9.46
N ARG A 190 19.69 4.67 -9.00
CA ARG A 190 20.66 4.99 -7.95
C ARG A 190 21.60 6.11 -8.38
N GLN A 191 22.17 6.01 -9.57
CA GLN A 191 23.07 7.06 -10.10
C GLN A 191 22.32 8.37 -10.30
N LEU A 192 21.08 8.33 -10.80
CA LEU A 192 20.23 9.50 -10.96
C LEU A 192 20.01 10.24 -9.64
N THR A 193 19.85 9.51 -8.55
CA THR A 193 19.64 10.04 -7.19
C THR A 193 20.97 10.16 -6.40
N LYS A 194 22.12 10.03 -7.06
CA LYS A 194 23.47 10.13 -6.48
C LYS A 194 23.72 9.10 -5.37
N ASN A 195 23.10 7.94 -5.45
CA ASN A 195 23.16 6.84 -4.47
C ASN A 195 22.67 7.22 -3.05
N LYS A 196 21.82 8.23 -2.94
CA LYS A 196 21.42 8.76 -1.62
C LYS A 196 20.16 8.13 -1.05
N VAL A 197 19.18 7.89 -1.91
CA VAL A 197 17.82 7.52 -1.49
C VAL A 197 17.47 6.07 -1.87
N PRO A 198 16.55 5.43 -1.15
CA PRO A 198 16.17 4.05 -1.45
C PRO A 198 15.46 3.89 -2.80
N ILE A 199 15.81 2.80 -3.48
CA ILE A 199 15.11 2.31 -4.67
C ILE A 199 14.21 1.15 -4.27
N GLN A 200 12.92 1.30 -4.49
CA GLN A 200 11.86 0.36 -4.15
C GLN A 200 11.32 -0.33 -5.39
N LEU A 201 11.14 -1.65 -5.35
CA LEU A 201 10.45 -2.40 -6.40
C LEU A 201 9.04 -2.77 -5.91
N LYS A 202 8.00 -2.31 -6.64
CA LYS A 202 6.61 -2.61 -6.31
C LYS A 202 6.06 -3.73 -7.20
N LEU A 203 5.63 -4.82 -6.54
CA LEU A 203 5.13 -6.04 -7.16
C LEU A 203 3.67 -6.29 -6.76
N GLY A 204 2.86 -6.84 -7.67
CA GLY A 204 1.61 -7.48 -7.30
C GLY A 204 1.85 -8.94 -6.91
N ALA A 205 1.17 -9.42 -5.87
CA ALA A 205 1.34 -10.79 -5.39
C ALA A 205 0.83 -11.82 -6.43
N SER A 206 1.77 -12.60 -6.98
CA SER A 206 1.53 -13.65 -7.95
C SER A 206 2.39 -14.87 -7.62
N LYS A 207 3.45 -15.15 -8.33
CA LYS A 207 4.46 -16.16 -7.95
C LYS A 207 5.45 -15.57 -6.94
N VAL A 208 4.94 -15.26 -5.77
CA VAL A 208 5.60 -14.34 -4.81
C VAL A 208 7.02 -14.79 -4.47
N TYR A 209 7.22 -16.07 -4.15
CA TYR A 209 8.55 -16.55 -3.78
C TYR A 209 9.58 -16.31 -4.90
N ASP A 210 9.24 -16.68 -6.13
CA ASP A 210 10.15 -16.53 -7.26
C ASP A 210 10.33 -15.08 -7.67
N ASP A 211 9.23 -14.30 -7.74
CA ASP A 211 9.24 -12.87 -8.12
C ASP A 211 10.05 -12.05 -7.11
N VAL A 212 9.82 -12.25 -5.81
CA VAL A 212 10.55 -11.54 -4.75
C VAL A 212 12.01 -11.95 -4.69
N ARG A 213 12.30 -13.25 -4.89
CA ARG A 213 13.68 -13.74 -4.95
C ARG A 213 14.46 -13.12 -6.10
N MET A 214 13.87 -13.03 -7.28
CA MET A 214 14.46 -12.35 -8.43
C MET A 214 14.62 -10.85 -8.18
N ALA A 215 13.58 -10.18 -7.66
CA ALA A 215 13.63 -8.77 -7.32
C ALA A 215 14.72 -8.46 -6.29
N ALA A 216 14.86 -9.26 -5.24
CA ALA A 216 15.90 -9.08 -4.22
C ALA A 216 17.33 -9.23 -4.76
N LYS A 217 17.53 -10.04 -5.81
CA LYS A 217 18.83 -10.16 -6.51
C LYS A 217 19.17 -8.96 -7.37
N CYS A 218 18.18 -8.16 -7.79
CA CYS A 218 18.41 -6.89 -8.47
C CYS A 218 18.89 -5.77 -7.52
N ASP A 219 19.10 -6.09 -6.25
CA ASP A 219 19.64 -5.22 -5.19
C ASP A 219 18.84 -3.94 -4.91
N PRO A 220 17.50 -3.98 -4.82
CA PRO A 220 16.72 -2.85 -4.33
C PRO A 220 16.96 -2.65 -2.83
N ASP A 221 16.53 -1.51 -2.31
CA ASP A 221 16.56 -1.20 -0.87
C ASP A 221 15.27 -1.60 -0.18
N SER A 222 14.18 -1.68 -0.93
CA SER A 222 12.91 -2.20 -0.45
C SER A 222 12.13 -2.92 -1.55
N ILE A 223 11.31 -3.88 -1.15
CA ILE A 223 10.34 -4.58 -1.99
C ILE A 223 8.96 -4.31 -1.41
N TYR A 224 8.10 -3.73 -2.24
CA TYR A 224 6.70 -3.49 -1.92
C TYR A 224 5.85 -4.59 -2.57
N LEU A 225 5.15 -5.35 -1.77
CA LEU A 225 4.28 -6.44 -2.22
C LEU A 225 2.81 -6.09 -1.98
N ASP A 226 2.00 -6.12 -3.03
CA ASP A 226 0.56 -5.81 -2.98
C ASP A 226 -0.27 -7.08 -3.12
N GLY A 227 -0.94 -7.50 -2.04
CA GLY A 227 -1.81 -8.68 -1.98
C GLY A 227 -3.04 -8.55 -2.87
N MET A 228 -3.74 -9.68 -3.13
CA MET A 228 -4.94 -9.69 -3.97
C MET A 228 -6.10 -8.87 -3.38
N GLU A 229 -6.08 -8.55 -2.10
CA GLU A 229 -7.03 -7.68 -1.42
C GLU A 229 -6.77 -6.19 -1.74
N GLY A 230 -5.59 -5.88 -2.30
CA GLY A 230 -5.27 -4.54 -2.77
C GLY A 230 -6.26 -4.09 -3.83
N SER A 231 -6.83 -2.89 -3.67
CA SER A 231 -7.86 -2.40 -4.57
C SER A 231 -7.35 -1.33 -5.55
N THR A 232 -8.09 -1.13 -6.60
CA THR A 232 -7.85 -0.07 -7.58
C THR A 232 -9.17 0.49 -8.09
N GLY A 233 -9.25 1.80 -8.27
CA GLY A 233 -10.40 2.46 -8.88
C GLY A 233 -10.52 2.24 -10.39
N ALA A 234 -9.56 1.59 -11.04
CA ALA A 234 -9.47 1.44 -12.48
C ALA A 234 -8.95 0.04 -12.89
N GLY A 235 -9.38 -1.01 -12.20
CA GLY A 235 -9.08 -2.40 -12.55
C GLY A 235 -10.25 -3.09 -13.24
N PRO A 236 -10.00 -3.92 -14.28
CA PRO A 236 -11.05 -4.74 -14.87
C PRO A 236 -11.60 -5.73 -13.85
N HIS A 237 -12.93 -5.87 -13.81
CA HIS A 237 -13.58 -6.81 -12.87
C HIS A 237 -13.09 -8.25 -13.03
N ILE A 238 -12.83 -8.68 -14.27
CA ILE A 238 -12.32 -10.03 -14.54
C ILE A 238 -10.94 -10.26 -13.92
N ALA A 239 -10.06 -9.26 -13.92
CA ALA A 239 -8.76 -9.34 -13.27
C ALA A 239 -8.91 -9.37 -11.75
N ALA A 240 -9.66 -8.41 -11.19
CA ALA A 240 -9.93 -8.35 -9.75
C ALA A 240 -10.53 -9.66 -9.20
N ALA A 241 -11.29 -10.38 -10.02
CA ALA A 241 -11.91 -11.64 -9.64
C ALA A 241 -11.04 -12.89 -9.87
N ASN A 242 -9.90 -12.80 -10.56
CA ASN A 242 -9.18 -14.00 -11.01
C ASN A 242 -7.65 -13.89 -10.95
N THR A 243 -7.08 -12.82 -10.37
CA THR A 243 -5.62 -12.65 -10.27
C THR A 243 -5.17 -12.34 -8.86
N GLY A 244 -3.94 -12.73 -8.54
CA GLY A 244 -3.30 -12.49 -7.26
C GLY A 244 -3.45 -13.64 -6.25
N ILE A 245 -2.81 -13.49 -5.10
CA ILE A 245 -2.89 -14.43 -3.97
C ILE A 245 -3.17 -13.66 -2.67
N PRO A 246 -3.78 -14.32 -1.64
CA PRO A 246 -4.08 -13.71 -0.36
C PRO A 246 -2.84 -13.15 0.36
N GLY A 247 -3.00 -12.01 1.01
CA GLY A 247 -1.92 -11.31 1.69
C GLY A 247 -1.24 -12.12 2.78
N ILE A 248 -2.00 -12.89 3.54
CA ILE A 248 -1.45 -13.73 4.62
C ILE A 248 -0.46 -14.79 4.09
N ALA A 249 -0.68 -15.31 2.87
CA ALA A 249 0.26 -16.19 2.19
C ALA A 249 1.41 -15.41 1.54
N ALA A 250 1.09 -14.27 0.92
CA ALA A 250 2.04 -13.47 0.18
C ALA A 250 3.18 -12.95 1.06
N ILE A 251 2.88 -12.44 2.27
CA ILE A 251 3.89 -11.92 3.19
C ILE A 251 4.88 -13.01 3.60
N ARG A 252 4.38 -14.19 3.96
CA ARG A 252 5.23 -15.33 4.39
C ARG A 252 6.18 -15.79 3.30
N GLU A 253 5.66 -15.95 2.06
CA GLU A 253 6.49 -16.34 0.92
C GLU A 253 7.51 -15.25 0.53
N ALA A 254 7.14 -13.99 0.62
CA ALA A 254 8.06 -12.88 0.35
C ALA A 254 9.20 -12.81 1.38
N ARG A 255 8.88 -12.93 2.67
CA ARG A 255 9.90 -12.94 3.73
C ARG A 255 10.86 -14.10 3.51
N ARG A 256 10.35 -15.32 3.31
CA ARG A 256 11.18 -16.49 3.00
C ARG A 256 12.10 -16.24 1.80
N ALA A 257 11.59 -15.67 0.73
CA ALA A 257 12.38 -15.37 -0.47
C ALA A 257 13.54 -14.40 -0.21
N ILE A 258 13.32 -13.36 0.62
CA ILE A 258 14.35 -12.41 1.03
C ILE A 258 15.40 -13.08 1.91
N ASP A 259 14.95 -13.93 2.85
CA ASP A 259 15.83 -14.64 3.79
C ASP A 259 16.71 -15.65 3.03
N ASP A 260 16.14 -16.45 2.11
CA ASP A 260 16.85 -17.46 1.31
C ASP A 260 17.94 -16.86 0.38
N VAL A 261 17.85 -15.58 0.03
CA VAL A 261 18.92 -14.88 -0.73
C VAL A 261 19.87 -14.08 0.15
N GLY A 262 19.78 -14.19 1.48
CA GLY A 262 20.67 -13.54 2.44
C GLY A 262 20.52 -12.03 2.50
N LYS A 263 19.31 -11.50 2.25
CA LYS A 263 19.01 -10.07 2.25
C LYS A 263 18.18 -9.63 3.47
N THR A 264 17.99 -10.48 4.46
CA THR A 264 17.36 -10.16 5.75
C THR A 264 18.04 -8.96 6.39
N GLY A 265 17.27 -7.97 6.84
CA GLY A 265 17.76 -6.71 7.40
C GLY A 265 18.44 -5.76 6.39
N LYS A 266 18.57 -6.15 5.13
CA LYS A 266 19.14 -5.33 4.04
C LYS A 266 18.10 -4.79 3.09
N VAL A 267 17.06 -5.58 2.82
CA VAL A 267 15.93 -5.23 1.97
C VAL A 267 14.68 -5.15 2.85
N THR A 268 14.06 -3.98 2.90
CA THR A 268 12.83 -3.74 3.65
C THR A 268 11.65 -4.35 2.89
N LEU A 269 10.88 -5.23 3.54
CA LEU A 269 9.63 -5.77 2.98
C LEU A 269 8.44 -4.89 3.37
N ILE A 270 7.81 -4.28 2.39
CA ILE A 270 6.60 -3.47 2.58
C ILE A 270 5.40 -4.25 2.07
N TYR A 271 4.34 -4.30 2.85
CA TYR A 271 3.12 -4.98 2.44
C TYR A 271 1.96 -4.00 2.26
N ALA A 272 1.14 -4.23 1.25
CA ALA A 272 -0.16 -3.59 1.05
C ALA A 272 -1.22 -4.61 0.62
N GLY A 273 -2.48 -4.27 0.86
CA GLY A 273 -3.63 -5.10 0.50
C GLY A 273 -4.43 -5.55 1.72
N GLY A 274 -5.69 -5.13 1.79
CA GLY A 274 -6.63 -5.57 2.81
C GLY A 274 -6.42 -5.02 4.23
N VAL A 275 -5.39 -4.23 4.48
CA VAL A 275 -5.12 -3.62 5.79
C VAL A 275 -6.11 -2.50 6.06
N ARG A 276 -6.89 -2.60 7.14
CA ARG A 276 -8.01 -1.71 7.49
C ARG A 276 -7.79 -0.94 8.78
N ASP A 277 -7.12 -1.57 9.75
CA ASP A 277 -6.93 -1.10 11.12
C ASP A 277 -5.58 -1.54 11.70
N GLY A 278 -5.34 -1.22 12.96
CA GLY A 278 -4.09 -1.57 13.64
C GLY A 278 -3.93 -3.07 13.90
N ALA A 279 -5.02 -3.83 13.97
CA ALA A 279 -4.94 -5.28 14.14
C ALA A 279 -4.43 -5.95 12.86
N ASP A 280 -4.96 -5.56 11.69
CA ASP A 280 -4.47 -6.04 10.40
C ASP A 280 -3.00 -5.66 10.20
N MET A 281 -2.63 -4.41 10.55
CA MET A 281 -1.26 -3.93 10.49
C MET A 281 -0.32 -4.77 11.38
N ALA A 282 -0.69 -4.99 12.63
CA ALA A 282 0.11 -5.79 13.55
C ALA A 282 0.27 -7.25 13.09
N LYS A 283 -0.79 -7.86 12.54
CA LYS A 283 -0.74 -9.21 11.96
C LYS A 283 0.19 -9.28 10.74
N ALA A 284 0.14 -8.27 9.87
CA ALA A 284 1.03 -8.22 8.72
C ALA A 284 2.51 -8.08 9.13
N LEU A 285 2.80 -7.27 10.16
CA LEU A 285 4.15 -7.17 10.75
C LEU A 285 4.58 -8.50 11.37
N ALA A 286 3.71 -9.14 12.14
CA ALA A 286 3.98 -10.45 12.74
C ALA A 286 4.26 -11.53 11.69
N LEU A 287 3.60 -11.48 10.53
CA LEU A 287 3.85 -12.40 9.41
C LEU A 287 5.17 -12.11 8.67
N GLY A 288 5.84 -11.01 8.95
CA GLY A 288 7.17 -10.71 8.44
C GLY A 288 7.30 -9.47 7.53
N ALA A 289 6.26 -8.62 7.43
CA ALA A 289 6.43 -7.31 6.83
C ALA A 289 7.22 -6.38 7.76
N ASP A 290 8.03 -5.48 7.20
CA ASP A 290 8.77 -4.45 7.95
C ASP A 290 8.00 -3.12 7.98
N ALA A 291 7.15 -2.86 6.98
CA ALA A 291 6.31 -1.68 6.88
C ALA A 291 5.01 -2.01 6.12
N ILE A 292 4.02 -1.14 6.30
CA ILE A 292 2.71 -1.27 5.66
C ILE A 292 2.45 -0.07 4.76
N ALA A 293 1.83 -0.30 3.61
CA ALA A 293 1.32 0.77 2.77
C ALA A 293 -0.21 0.65 2.61
N ILE A 294 -0.91 1.76 2.72
CA ILE A 294 -2.37 1.78 2.65
C ILE A 294 -2.88 2.67 1.51
N GLY A 295 -3.97 2.22 0.87
CA GLY A 295 -4.67 2.97 -0.17
C GLY A 295 -6.12 3.28 0.22
N THR A 296 -7.00 2.29 0.12
CA THR A 296 -8.44 2.44 0.36
C THR A 296 -8.76 3.00 1.75
N GLY A 297 -8.05 2.56 2.79
CA GLY A 297 -8.23 3.08 4.15
C GLY A 297 -8.00 4.59 4.22
N SER A 298 -6.94 5.10 3.58
CA SER A 298 -6.67 6.54 3.54
C SER A 298 -7.74 7.32 2.76
N MET A 299 -8.31 6.73 1.69
CA MET A 299 -9.44 7.35 0.97
C MET A 299 -10.70 7.41 1.84
N ILE A 300 -10.95 6.39 2.67
CA ILE A 300 -12.06 6.39 3.62
C ILE A 300 -11.84 7.50 4.67
N ALA A 301 -10.62 7.71 5.11
CA ALA A 301 -10.26 8.83 5.98
C ALA A 301 -10.51 10.20 5.32
N LEU A 302 -10.41 10.30 3.99
CA LEU A 302 -10.83 11.48 3.21
C LEU A 302 -12.37 11.63 3.06
N ASN A 303 -13.18 10.84 3.75
CA ASN A 303 -14.64 10.77 3.64
C ASN A 303 -15.17 10.05 2.38
N CYS A 304 -14.42 9.15 1.77
CA CYS A 304 -14.96 8.31 0.71
C CYS A 304 -16.24 7.59 1.20
N ASN A 305 -17.34 7.74 0.51
CA ASN A 305 -18.66 7.19 0.81
C ASN A 305 -19.38 7.68 2.09
N LYS A 306 -18.97 8.79 2.72
CA LYS A 306 -19.56 9.21 4.00
C LYS A 306 -20.42 10.48 3.97
N ASP A 307 -20.05 11.45 3.14
CA ASP A 307 -20.63 12.81 3.26
C ASP A 307 -21.92 13.04 2.46
N ILE A 308 -22.47 12.00 1.81
CA ILE A 308 -23.75 12.08 1.16
C ILE A 308 -24.77 11.32 2.03
N PRO A 309 -25.86 11.95 2.47
CA PRO A 309 -26.94 11.25 3.18
C PRO A 309 -27.38 10.02 2.41
N GLU A 310 -27.56 8.90 3.09
CA GLU A 310 -27.87 7.60 2.47
C GLU A 310 -29.11 7.68 1.54
N ALA A 311 -30.12 8.45 1.95
CA ALA A 311 -31.34 8.69 1.15
C ALA A 311 -31.06 9.39 -0.20
N ASN A 312 -30.01 10.20 -0.29
CA ASN A 312 -29.65 10.92 -1.51
C ASN A 312 -28.62 10.16 -2.34
N PHE A 313 -27.83 9.31 -1.72
CA PHE A 313 -26.71 8.62 -2.37
C PHE A 313 -27.22 7.70 -3.49
N GLU A 314 -28.22 6.87 -3.23
CA GLU A 314 -28.78 5.96 -4.22
C GLU A 314 -29.43 6.71 -5.38
N LYS A 315 -30.15 7.79 -5.09
CA LYS A 315 -30.78 8.66 -6.09
C LYS A 315 -29.77 9.34 -7.02
N GLU A 316 -28.66 9.85 -6.45
CA GLU A 316 -27.64 10.58 -7.20
C GLU A 316 -26.67 9.65 -7.94
N MET A 317 -26.34 8.51 -7.34
CA MET A 317 -25.25 7.63 -7.77
C MET A 317 -25.73 6.32 -8.41
N GLY A 318 -27.02 5.97 -8.25
CA GLY A 318 -27.58 4.72 -8.77
C GLY A 318 -27.10 3.46 -8.05
N VAL A 319 -26.46 3.61 -6.88
CA VAL A 319 -25.94 2.53 -6.03
C VAL A 319 -26.05 2.93 -4.57
N LYS A 320 -26.10 1.95 -3.67
CA LYS A 320 -26.16 2.20 -2.23
C LYS A 320 -24.84 2.77 -1.69
N ALA A 321 -24.94 3.49 -0.59
CA ALA A 321 -23.76 3.94 0.16
C ALA A 321 -22.89 2.72 0.55
N GLY A 322 -21.57 2.85 0.41
CA GLY A 322 -20.62 1.74 0.60
C GLY A 322 -20.45 0.81 -0.61
N GLU A 323 -21.29 0.90 -1.62
CA GLU A 323 -21.20 0.13 -2.88
C GLU A 323 -20.72 0.98 -4.07
N CYS A 324 -20.26 2.19 -3.82
CA CYS A 324 -19.81 3.12 -4.86
C CYS A 324 -18.60 2.59 -5.63
N TYR A 325 -18.64 2.71 -6.95
CA TYR A 325 -17.56 2.30 -7.88
C TYR A 325 -17.25 3.37 -8.94
N HIS A 326 -17.54 4.63 -8.65
CA HIS A 326 -17.44 5.75 -9.60
C HIS A 326 -16.03 6.37 -9.69
N CYS A 327 -15.00 5.80 -9.07
CA CYS A 327 -13.65 6.39 -9.07
C CYS A 327 -13.04 6.56 -10.46
N HIS A 328 -13.38 5.68 -11.41
CA HIS A 328 -12.88 5.79 -12.79
C HIS A 328 -13.70 6.77 -13.66
N THR A 329 -14.93 7.11 -13.26
CA THR A 329 -15.88 7.86 -14.10
C THR A 329 -15.68 9.37 -14.05
N GLY A 330 -14.91 9.89 -13.10
CA GLY A 330 -14.83 11.33 -12.83
C GLY A 330 -16.00 11.89 -12.00
N ARG A 331 -16.99 11.08 -11.65
CA ARG A 331 -18.22 11.46 -10.95
C ARG A 331 -18.18 11.18 -9.44
N CYS A 332 -17.00 11.21 -8.83
CA CYS A 332 -16.87 10.97 -7.39
C CYS A 332 -17.65 12.03 -6.60
N PRO A 333 -18.69 11.66 -5.83
CA PRO A 333 -19.60 12.61 -5.21
C PRO A 333 -18.97 13.37 -4.03
N VAL A 334 -17.89 12.86 -3.46
CA VAL A 334 -17.22 13.41 -2.28
C VAL A 334 -15.91 14.14 -2.59
N GLY A 335 -15.64 14.40 -3.86
CA GLY A 335 -14.47 15.20 -4.28
C GLY A 335 -13.13 14.46 -4.28
N VAL A 336 -13.06 13.19 -3.88
CA VAL A 336 -11.80 12.44 -3.74
C VAL A 336 -11.23 12.00 -5.09
N ALA A 337 -12.01 11.34 -5.94
CA ALA A 337 -11.54 10.71 -7.18
C ALA A 337 -12.17 11.34 -8.43
N THR A 338 -12.11 12.67 -8.53
CA THR A 338 -12.68 13.46 -9.62
C THR A 338 -11.76 14.62 -9.98
N GLN A 339 -11.94 15.14 -11.21
CA GLN A 339 -11.31 16.38 -11.67
C GLN A 339 -12.34 17.49 -11.91
N ASP A 340 -13.65 17.22 -11.72
CA ASP A 340 -14.70 18.22 -11.80
C ASP A 340 -14.56 19.25 -10.69
N PRO A 341 -14.43 20.58 -10.99
CA PRO A 341 -14.20 21.60 -9.99
C PRO A 341 -15.33 21.71 -8.94
N LYS A 342 -16.58 21.45 -9.34
CA LYS A 342 -17.74 21.51 -8.42
C LYS A 342 -17.73 20.34 -7.43
N LEU A 343 -17.31 19.17 -7.89
CA LEU A 343 -17.19 17.99 -7.02
C LEU A 343 -15.95 18.09 -6.13
N ARG A 344 -14.81 18.55 -6.67
CA ARG A 344 -13.57 18.77 -5.92
C ARG A 344 -13.78 19.72 -4.73
N ALA A 345 -14.55 20.80 -4.92
CA ALA A 345 -14.86 21.78 -3.88
C ALA A 345 -15.61 21.20 -2.65
N ARG A 346 -16.13 19.98 -2.74
CA ARG A 346 -16.76 19.26 -1.61
C ARG A 346 -15.74 18.71 -0.61
N LEU A 347 -14.47 18.58 -0.99
CA LEU A 347 -13.40 18.09 -0.12
C LEU A 347 -12.58 19.26 0.42
N ASN A 348 -12.71 19.53 1.72
CA ASN A 348 -11.84 20.47 2.42
C ASN A 348 -10.52 19.77 2.75
N PRO A 349 -9.38 20.17 2.17
CA PRO A 349 -8.10 19.47 2.39
C PRO A 349 -7.56 19.66 3.82
N ASP A 350 -7.90 20.74 4.54
CA ASP A 350 -7.42 20.96 5.89
C ASP A 350 -8.07 19.98 6.88
N ASP A 351 -9.40 19.88 6.84
CA ASP A 351 -10.15 18.93 7.67
C ASP A 351 -9.82 17.49 7.30
N ALA A 352 -9.65 17.23 6.02
CA ALA A 352 -9.31 15.90 5.53
C ALA A 352 -7.90 15.46 5.97
N ALA A 353 -6.93 16.35 6.01
CA ALA A 353 -5.58 16.08 6.53
C ALA A 353 -5.61 15.65 8.01
N ILE A 354 -6.42 16.31 8.83
CA ILE A 354 -6.60 15.94 10.24
C ILE A 354 -7.21 14.52 10.36
N ARG A 355 -8.20 14.18 9.53
CA ARG A 355 -8.78 12.82 9.53
C ARG A 355 -7.78 11.75 9.11
N VAL A 356 -6.95 12.03 8.11
CA VAL A 356 -5.87 11.13 7.68
C VAL A 356 -4.85 10.93 8.81
N TYR A 357 -4.40 12.00 9.45
CA TYR A 357 -3.53 11.93 10.61
C TYR A 357 -4.14 11.06 11.72
N ASN A 358 -5.39 11.34 12.12
CA ASN A 358 -6.08 10.60 13.17
C ASN A 358 -6.20 9.11 12.83
N TYR A 359 -6.47 8.77 11.58
CA TYR A 359 -6.55 7.39 11.12
C TYR A 359 -5.21 6.66 11.26
N LEU A 360 -4.12 7.26 10.74
CA LEU A 360 -2.77 6.68 10.82
C LEU A 360 -2.31 6.53 12.28
N HIS A 361 -2.59 7.53 13.09
CA HIS A 361 -2.25 7.53 14.51
C HIS A 361 -3.03 6.46 15.28
N SER A 362 -4.33 6.35 15.06
CA SER A 362 -5.19 5.34 15.71
C SER A 362 -4.77 3.92 15.35
N MET A 363 -4.48 3.64 14.07
CA MET A 363 -3.95 2.33 13.64
C MET A 363 -2.67 1.97 14.40
N THR A 364 -1.80 2.95 14.59
CA THR A 364 -0.53 2.73 15.29
C THR A 364 -0.75 2.42 16.76
N LEU A 365 -1.64 3.15 17.43
CA LEU A 365 -2.00 2.91 18.83
C LEU A 365 -2.62 1.51 19.04
N GLU A 366 -3.51 1.09 18.14
CA GLU A 366 -4.11 -0.26 18.18
C GLU A 366 -3.04 -1.35 18.04
N ALA A 367 -2.13 -1.20 17.08
CA ALA A 367 -1.05 -2.16 16.88
C ALA A 367 -0.07 -2.19 18.07
N GLN A 368 0.25 -1.05 18.68
CA GLN A 368 1.05 -0.99 19.91
C GLN A 368 0.36 -1.69 21.08
N LEU A 369 -0.96 -1.57 21.20
CA LEU A 369 -1.74 -2.26 22.24
C LEU A 369 -1.58 -3.78 22.09
N LEU A 370 -1.72 -4.31 20.88
CA LEU A 370 -1.55 -5.74 20.62
C LEU A 370 -0.11 -6.21 20.85
N ALA A 371 0.88 -5.43 20.42
CA ALA A 371 2.29 -5.75 20.66
C ALA A 371 2.61 -5.82 22.15
N ARG A 372 2.15 -4.85 22.95
CA ARG A 372 2.32 -4.86 24.41
C ARG A 372 1.64 -6.05 25.07
N ALA A 373 0.44 -6.42 24.62
CA ALA A 373 -0.27 -7.60 25.11
C ALA A 373 0.51 -8.89 24.82
N CYS A 374 1.29 -8.94 23.74
CA CYS A 374 2.22 -10.03 23.42
C CYS A 374 3.61 -9.87 24.09
N GLY A 375 3.79 -8.90 24.99
CA GLY A 375 5.05 -8.69 25.71
C GLY A 375 6.15 -8.03 24.89
N LYS A 376 5.80 -7.29 23.82
CA LYS A 376 6.76 -6.66 22.92
C LYS A 376 6.86 -5.14 23.17
N THR A 377 8.09 -4.65 23.35
CA THR A 377 8.40 -3.21 23.51
C THR A 377 8.69 -2.51 22.20
N ASN A 378 8.68 -3.26 21.09
CA ASN A 378 8.84 -2.75 19.74
C ASN A 378 7.86 -3.51 18.84
N ILE A 379 7.12 -2.78 18.01
CA ILE A 379 6.13 -3.37 17.10
C ILE A 379 6.77 -4.32 16.08
N HIS A 380 8.04 -4.09 15.71
CA HIS A 380 8.81 -4.94 14.83
C HIS A 380 9.34 -6.24 15.48
N SER A 381 9.08 -6.41 16.77
CA SER A 381 9.37 -7.66 17.49
C SER A 381 8.19 -8.63 17.47
N LEU A 382 7.07 -8.26 16.85
CA LEU A 382 5.97 -9.18 16.56
C LEU A 382 6.44 -10.25 15.57
N GLU A 383 6.04 -11.50 15.83
CA GLU A 383 6.50 -12.67 15.09
C GLU A 383 5.36 -13.67 14.87
N PRO A 384 5.49 -14.63 13.95
CA PRO A 384 4.42 -15.59 13.64
C PRO A 384 3.95 -16.39 14.86
N GLU A 385 4.81 -16.62 15.85
CA GLU A 385 4.52 -17.32 17.10
C GLU A 385 3.59 -16.52 18.01
N ASP A 386 3.39 -15.23 17.74
CA ASP A 386 2.40 -14.40 18.43
C ASP A 386 0.99 -14.59 17.88
N LEU A 387 0.84 -15.35 16.77
CA LEU A 387 -0.42 -15.56 16.04
C LEU A 387 -0.89 -17.01 16.09
N ALA A 388 -2.21 -17.19 16.00
CA ALA A 388 -2.84 -18.46 15.68
C ALA A 388 -3.89 -18.27 14.58
N ALA A 389 -4.10 -19.32 13.79
CA ALA A 389 -5.11 -19.34 12.74
C ALA A 389 -6.43 -19.95 13.25
N LEU A 390 -7.55 -19.36 12.84
CA LEU A 390 -8.90 -19.82 13.17
C LEU A 390 -9.40 -20.93 12.25
N THR A 391 -8.76 -21.08 11.08
CA THR A 391 -9.12 -22.09 10.08
C THR A 391 -7.87 -22.83 9.58
N SER A 392 -8.05 -24.09 9.16
CA SER A 392 -6.96 -24.89 8.60
C SER A 392 -6.39 -24.26 7.30
N GLU A 393 -7.23 -23.61 6.49
CA GLU A 393 -6.79 -22.91 5.30
C GLU A 393 -5.89 -21.72 5.65
N ALA A 394 -6.27 -20.91 6.63
CA ALA A 394 -5.46 -19.77 7.11
C ALA A 394 -4.14 -20.27 7.71
N SER A 395 -4.16 -21.35 8.51
CA SER A 395 -2.97 -21.98 9.08
C SER A 395 -1.98 -22.40 7.99
N ALA A 396 -2.45 -23.12 6.97
CA ALA A 396 -1.62 -23.57 5.86
C ALA A 396 -1.02 -22.41 5.04
N LEU A 397 -1.79 -21.33 4.82
CA LEU A 397 -1.36 -20.16 4.04
C LEU A 397 -0.41 -19.26 4.83
N ALA A 398 -0.76 -18.91 6.07
CA ALA A 398 0.04 -18.02 6.91
C ALA A 398 1.22 -18.73 7.59
N LYS A 399 1.24 -20.08 7.58
CA LYS A 399 2.24 -20.90 8.28
C LYS A 399 2.32 -20.55 9.77
N VAL A 400 1.16 -20.48 10.40
CA VAL A 400 0.99 -20.30 11.84
C VAL A 400 0.15 -21.42 12.40
N CYS A 401 0.29 -21.73 13.70
CA CYS A 401 -0.44 -22.83 14.31
C CYS A 401 -1.95 -22.66 14.24
N LEU A 402 -2.68 -23.76 14.07
CA LEU A 402 -4.13 -23.79 14.13
C LEU A 402 -4.58 -23.73 15.61
N LEU A 403 -5.48 -22.80 15.95
CA LEU A 403 -5.93 -22.53 17.32
C LEU A 403 -6.57 -23.74 18.01
N TYR A 404 -7.19 -24.65 17.27
CA TYR A 404 -8.02 -25.75 17.78
C TYR A 404 -7.35 -27.14 17.69
N THR A 405 -6.04 -27.22 17.54
CA THR A 405 -5.34 -28.50 17.70
C THR A 405 -5.19 -28.81 19.19
N SER A 406 -5.52 -30.03 19.59
CA SER A 406 -5.50 -30.49 20.98
C SER A 406 -4.08 -30.45 21.62
N ASP A 407 -3.07 -30.12 20.85
CA ASP A 407 -1.66 -30.09 21.25
C ASP A 407 -0.93 -28.89 20.63
N ALA A 408 -1.54 -27.69 20.77
CA ALA A 408 -0.94 -26.44 20.28
C ALA A 408 0.45 -26.12 20.87
N ALA A 409 0.85 -26.79 21.95
CA ALA A 409 2.17 -26.67 22.54
C ALA A 409 3.22 -27.60 21.90
N ASP A 410 2.82 -28.75 21.33
CA ASP A 410 3.75 -29.71 20.73
C ASP A 410 3.88 -29.55 19.19
N ASP A 411 2.85 -29.02 18.53
CA ASP A 411 2.85 -28.76 17.08
C ASP A 411 3.46 -27.41 16.65
N CYS A 412 3.92 -26.60 17.60
CA CYS A 412 4.65 -25.34 17.32
C CYS A 412 6.06 -25.55 16.71
N ARG A 413 6.32 -26.73 16.15
CA ARG A 413 7.48 -27.04 15.31
C ARG A 413 7.11 -27.07 13.81
N CYS A 414 6.18 -26.24 13.39
CA CYS A 414 5.89 -26.07 11.96
C CYS A 414 6.96 -25.27 11.26
#